data_277459a11133500f2550cee88e8395f7
#
_entry.id   277459a11133500f2550cee88e8395f7
#
_cell.length_a   1.000
_cell.length_b   1.000
_cell.length_c   1.000
_cell.angle_alpha   90.00
_cell.angle_beta   90.00
_cell.angle_gamma   90.00
#
_symmetry.space_group_name_H-M   'P 1'
#
loop_
_entity.id
_entity.type
_entity.pdbx_description
1 polymer ?
#
loop_
_entity_poly.entity_id
_entity_poly.type
_entity_poly.pdbx_seq_one_letter_code
_entity_poly.pdbx_strand_id
1 'polypeptide(L)'
;MEDKRYAILYSSKTGNTQKLAETIHAALGEENCAYIGNGAGVSVQAKRLYIGFWTDKGTADAETLELLKTLKNKEIFLFGTAGFGGDVSYFDKILTAVKANIDESNTMIGAYMCQ
;
A
#
# COMPACT_ATOMS: atom_id res chain seq x y z
N MET A 1 3.44 -20.69 -15.28
CA MET A 1 2.06 -20.17 -15.17
C MET A 1 2.07 -18.81 -14.52
N GLU A 2 1.40 -17.87 -15.12
CA GLU A 2 1.34 -16.52 -14.60
C GLU A 2 0.49 -16.43 -13.34
N ASP A 3 1.00 -15.78 -12.30
CA ASP A 3 0.24 -15.58 -11.07
C ASP A 3 -0.58 -14.30 -11.20
N LYS A 4 -1.88 -14.44 -11.31
CA LYS A 4 -2.80 -13.32 -11.45
C LYS A 4 -3.41 -12.87 -10.13
N ARG A 5 -3.01 -13.48 -9.03
CA ARG A 5 -3.53 -13.12 -7.72
C ARG A 5 -2.96 -11.79 -7.25
N TYR A 6 -3.67 -11.17 -6.37
CA TYR A 6 -3.23 -9.94 -5.73
C TYR A 6 -3.16 -10.14 -4.22
N ALA A 7 -2.46 -9.24 -3.54
CA ALA A 7 -2.44 -9.23 -2.08
C ALA A 7 -2.62 -7.81 -1.59
N ILE A 8 -3.17 -7.67 -0.41
CA ILE A 8 -3.35 -6.38 0.24
C ILE A 8 -2.56 -6.42 1.55
N LEU A 9 -1.53 -5.57 1.62
CA LEU A 9 -0.66 -5.49 2.78
C LEU A 9 -0.81 -4.09 3.36
N TYR A 10 -1.19 -3.98 4.63
CA TYR A 10 -1.43 -2.66 5.21
C TYR A 10 -0.89 -2.56 6.63
N SER A 11 -0.64 -1.31 7.03
CA SER A 11 -0.34 -0.95 8.40
C SER A 11 -1.40 0.07 8.81
N SER A 12 -2.03 -0.12 9.97
CA SER A 12 -3.12 0.74 10.42
C SER A 12 -2.96 1.08 11.89
N LYS A 13 -3.06 2.36 12.20
CA LYS A 13 -2.95 2.84 13.57
C LYS A 13 -4.32 3.00 14.23
N THR A 14 -5.27 3.57 13.49
CA THR A 14 -6.61 3.90 14.01
C THR A 14 -7.73 3.11 13.35
N GLY A 15 -7.38 2.20 12.43
CA GLY A 15 -8.37 1.42 11.70
C GLY A 15 -8.79 2.02 10.37
N ASN A 16 -8.39 3.25 10.05
CA ASN A 16 -8.80 3.88 8.79
C ASN A 16 -8.16 3.22 7.58
N THR A 17 -6.87 2.90 7.66
CA THR A 17 -6.18 2.20 6.58
C THR A 17 -6.77 0.81 6.40
N GLN A 18 -7.10 0.14 7.50
CA GLN A 18 -7.73 -1.17 7.44
C GLN A 18 -9.08 -1.11 6.72
N LYS A 19 -9.88 -0.07 6.97
CA LYS A 19 -11.17 0.10 6.27
C LYS A 19 -10.98 0.23 4.78
N LEU A 20 -9.96 0.98 4.34
CA LEU A 20 -9.65 1.08 2.92
C LEU A 20 -9.24 -0.27 2.35
N ALA A 21 -8.41 -1.01 3.08
CA ALA A 21 -7.98 -2.34 2.65
C ALA A 21 -9.17 -3.27 2.45
N GLU A 22 -10.10 -3.25 3.39
CA GLU A 22 -11.30 -4.08 3.30
C GLU A 22 -12.21 -3.68 2.15
N THR A 23 -12.29 -2.38 1.85
CA THR A 23 -13.06 -1.88 0.72
C THR A 23 -12.45 -2.34 -0.59
N ILE A 24 -11.13 -2.29 -0.72
CA ILE A 24 -10.43 -2.77 -1.91
C ILE A 24 -10.65 -4.27 -2.07
N HIS A 25 -10.55 -5.02 -0.99
CA HIS A 25 -10.76 -6.47 -1.00
C HIS A 25 -12.18 -6.81 -1.49
N ALA A 26 -13.17 -6.10 -0.98
CA ALA A 26 -14.56 -6.31 -1.40
C ALA A 26 -14.77 -6.01 -2.88
N ALA A 27 -14.09 -4.96 -3.39
CA ALA A 27 -14.21 -4.57 -4.80
C ALA A 27 -13.51 -5.54 -5.73
N LEU A 28 -12.37 -6.09 -5.33
CA LEU A 28 -11.57 -6.98 -6.18
C LEU A 28 -11.98 -8.45 -6.06
N GLY A 29 -12.61 -8.82 -4.95
CA GLY A 29 -13.12 -10.17 -4.74
C GLY A 29 -12.12 -11.09 -4.06
N GLU A 30 -12.64 -12.04 -3.31
CA GLU A 30 -11.87 -13.00 -2.53
C GLU A 30 -11.13 -14.02 -3.39
N GLU A 31 -11.71 -14.35 -4.54
CA GLU A 31 -11.25 -15.46 -5.36
C GLU A 31 -9.79 -15.36 -5.76
N ASN A 32 -9.32 -14.16 -6.06
CA ASN A 32 -7.94 -13.95 -6.50
C ASN A 32 -7.06 -13.34 -5.42
N CYS A 33 -7.56 -13.27 -4.19
CA CYS A 33 -6.82 -12.68 -3.08
C CYS A 33 -5.88 -13.71 -2.46
N ALA A 34 -4.57 -13.48 -2.58
CA ALA A 34 -3.58 -14.35 -1.98
C ALA A 34 -3.42 -14.09 -0.49
N TYR A 35 -3.60 -12.83 -0.07
CA TYR A 35 -3.42 -12.45 1.32
C TYR A 35 -4.01 -11.06 1.57
N ILE A 36 -4.61 -10.86 2.72
CA ILE A 36 -4.95 -9.52 3.20
C ILE A 36 -4.62 -9.45 4.68
N GLY A 37 -3.86 -8.44 5.07
CA GLY A 37 -3.49 -8.26 6.47
C GLY A 37 -2.28 -7.36 6.62
N ASN A 38 -1.70 -7.40 7.84
CA ASN A 38 -0.49 -6.63 8.12
C ASN A 38 0.68 -7.16 7.32
N GLY A 39 1.46 -6.24 6.74
CA GLY A 39 2.54 -6.59 5.84
C GLY A 39 3.89 -6.83 6.49
N ALA A 40 4.02 -6.60 7.81
CA ALA A 40 5.31 -6.73 8.49
C ALA A 40 5.78 -8.19 8.48
N GLY A 41 6.98 -8.43 7.94
CA GLY A 41 7.58 -9.75 7.93
C GLY A 41 6.88 -10.78 7.05
N VAL A 42 5.95 -10.36 6.20
CA VAL A 42 5.18 -11.27 5.36
C VAL A 42 5.82 -11.39 3.97
N SER A 43 5.90 -12.63 3.49
CA SER A 43 6.33 -12.91 2.12
C SER A 43 5.13 -13.41 1.33
N VAL A 44 4.81 -12.73 0.23
CA VAL A 44 3.63 -13.04 -0.57
C VAL A 44 4.01 -13.31 -2.02
N GLN A 45 3.42 -14.34 -2.60
CA GLN A 45 3.72 -14.77 -3.96
C GLN A 45 2.97 -14.00 -5.04
N ALA A 46 2.04 -13.14 -4.69
CA ALA A 46 1.28 -12.37 -5.67
C ALA A 46 2.17 -11.34 -6.35
N LYS A 47 1.94 -11.10 -7.62
CA LYS A 47 2.68 -10.09 -8.38
C LYS A 47 2.13 -8.68 -8.13
N ARG A 48 0.82 -8.55 -7.96
CA ARG A 48 0.17 -7.25 -7.74
C ARG A 48 -0.09 -7.05 -6.27
N LEU A 49 0.42 -5.94 -5.74
CA LEU A 49 0.31 -5.63 -4.32
C LEU A 49 -0.37 -4.29 -4.11
N TYR A 50 -1.37 -4.30 -3.24
CA TYR A 50 -2.03 -3.08 -2.77
C TYR A 50 -1.47 -2.80 -1.38
N ILE A 51 -0.66 -1.76 -1.28
CA ILE A 51 0.09 -1.45 -0.04
C ILE A 51 -0.56 -0.26 0.64
N GLY A 52 -1.05 -0.48 1.85
CA GLY A 52 -1.73 0.54 2.65
C GLY A 52 -0.87 1.06 3.78
N PHE A 53 -0.91 2.36 4.02
CA PHE A 53 -0.12 2.98 5.07
C PHE A 53 -0.90 4.10 5.76
N TRP A 54 -0.47 4.45 6.99
CA TRP A 54 -0.90 5.69 7.63
C TRP A 54 0.28 6.66 7.58
N THR A 55 -0.05 7.95 7.53
CA THR A 55 0.99 8.96 7.39
C THR A 55 1.61 9.30 8.74
N ASP A 56 2.93 9.26 8.79
CA ASP A 56 3.71 9.59 9.96
C ASP A 56 4.79 10.59 9.52
N LYS A 57 4.67 11.83 10.02
CA LYS A 57 5.65 12.89 9.75
C LYS A 57 5.93 13.13 8.27
N GLY A 58 4.89 13.11 7.46
CA GLY A 58 4.98 13.46 6.05
C GLY A 58 5.34 12.31 5.11
N THR A 59 5.43 11.09 5.63
CA THR A 59 5.68 9.90 4.81
C THR A 59 4.90 8.73 5.39
N ALA A 60 5.10 7.53 4.86
CA ALA A 60 4.45 6.35 5.41
C ALA A 60 5.07 5.98 6.76
N ASP A 61 4.32 5.23 7.56
CA ASP A 61 4.82 4.66 8.80
C ASP A 61 6.03 3.77 8.53
N ALA A 62 6.89 3.63 9.55
CA ALA A 62 8.17 2.93 9.41
C ALA A 62 8.01 1.48 8.94
N GLU A 63 6.97 0.79 9.41
CA GLU A 63 6.70 -0.60 9.04
C GLU A 63 6.46 -0.74 7.54
N THR A 64 5.67 0.17 6.97
CA THR A 64 5.39 0.18 5.54
C THR A 64 6.65 0.51 4.75
N LEU A 65 7.43 1.48 5.20
CA LEU A 65 8.67 1.83 4.49
C LEU A 65 9.64 0.66 4.42
N GLU A 66 9.76 -0.10 5.51
CA GLU A 66 10.61 -1.29 5.51
C GLU A 66 10.10 -2.36 4.54
N LEU A 67 8.79 -2.56 4.51
CA LEU A 67 8.18 -3.49 3.57
C LEU A 67 8.49 -3.08 2.12
N LEU A 68 8.29 -1.81 1.79
CA LEU A 68 8.50 -1.32 0.42
C LEU A 68 9.92 -1.55 -0.07
N LYS A 69 10.90 -1.41 0.82
CA LYS A 69 12.30 -1.60 0.46
C LYS A 69 12.64 -3.04 0.08
N THR A 70 11.81 -4.00 0.49
CA THR A 70 12.04 -5.42 0.19
C THR A 70 11.42 -5.87 -1.13
N LEU A 71 10.55 -5.06 -1.74
CA LEU A 71 9.79 -5.48 -2.90
C LEU A 71 10.56 -5.27 -4.19
N LYS A 72 10.53 -6.29 -5.07
CA LYS A 72 11.20 -6.27 -6.37
C LYS A 72 10.28 -6.87 -7.41
N ASN A 73 10.26 -6.26 -8.58
CA ASN A 73 9.53 -6.78 -9.75
C ASN A 73 8.04 -6.98 -9.49
N LYS A 74 7.43 -6.07 -8.71
CA LYS A 74 6.01 -6.13 -8.38
C LYS A 74 5.24 -4.99 -9.05
N GLU A 75 3.94 -5.17 -9.18
CA GLU A 75 3.02 -4.10 -9.53
C GLU A 75 2.44 -3.57 -8.22
N ILE A 76 2.60 -2.28 -7.97
CA ILE A 76 2.25 -1.70 -6.68
C ILE A 76 1.20 -0.61 -6.82
N PHE A 77 0.13 -0.73 -6.02
CA PHE A 77 -0.86 0.33 -5.82
C PHE A 77 -0.73 0.78 -4.37
N LEU A 78 -0.51 2.08 -4.17
CA LEU A 78 -0.40 2.65 -2.82
C LEU A 78 -1.73 3.26 -2.41
N PHE A 79 -2.15 3.00 -1.17
CA PHE A 79 -3.28 3.72 -0.60
C PHE A 79 -2.91 4.15 0.82
N GLY A 80 -3.24 5.38 1.16
CA GLY A 80 -2.81 5.92 2.43
C GLY A 80 -3.84 6.79 3.10
N THR A 81 -3.68 6.96 4.41
CA THR A 81 -4.52 7.85 5.20
C THR A 81 -3.63 8.90 5.87
N ALA A 82 -4.16 10.09 6.03
CA ALA A 82 -3.48 11.19 6.72
C ALA A 82 -4.44 11.82 7.73
N GLY A 83 -3.91 12.17 8.90
CA GLY A 83 -4.73 12.75 9.97
C GLY A 83 -5.23 14.14 9.67
N PHE A 84 -4.52 14.89 8.88
CA PHE A 84 -4.95 16.20 8.39
C PHE A 84 -4.61 16.37 6.93
N GLY A 85 -5.05 17.51 6.41
CA GLY A 85 -4.80 17.82 5.03
C GLY A 85 -6.10 17.77 4.27
N GLY A 86 -6.12 17.15 3.12
CA GLY A 86 -7.21 17.22 2.18
C GLY A 86 -6.79 18.06 1.00
N ASP A 87 -5.64 18.69 1.09
CA ASP A 87 -5.03 19.43 0.00
C ASP A 87 -4.28 18.44 -0.88
N VAL A 88 -4.55 18.49 -2.18
CA VAL A 88 -3.92 17.62 -3.16
C VAL A 88 -2.39 17.75 -3.11
N SER A 89 -1.87 18.97 -2.94
CA SER A 89 -0.41 19.15 -2.91
C SER A 89 0.23 18.48 -1.68
N TYR A 90 -0.46 18.43 -0.56
CA TYR A 90 0.04 17.74 0.62
C TYR A 90 0.09 16.23 0.38
N PHE A 91 -0.99 15.68 -0.17
CA PHE A 91 -1.03 14.25 -0.49
C PHE A 91 0.04 13.88 -1.52
N ASP A 92 0.27 14.73 -2.51
CA ASP A 92 1.32 14.49 -3.51
C ASP A 92 2.72 14.45 -2.88
N LYS A 93 2.97 15.32 -1.89
CA LYS A 93 4.24 15.32 -1.18
C LYS A 93 4.46 14.02 -0.41
N ILE A 94 3.40 13.54 0.25
CA ILE A 94 3.46 12.28 0.99
C ILE A 94 3.76 11.13 0.03
N LEU A 95 3.01 11.05 -1.06
CA LEU A 95 3.18 9.97 -2.03
C LEU A 95 4.57 10.00 -2.65
N THR A 96 5.11 11.17 -2.94
CA THR A 96 6.46 11.30 -3.47
C THR A 96 7.49 10.76 -2.48
N ALA A 97 7.34 11.10 -1.19
CA ALA A 97 8.24 10.62 -0.16
C ALA A 97 8.16 9.10 -0.01
N VAL A 98 6.96 8.54 -0.08
CA VAL A 98 6.75 7.08 0.02
C VAL A 98 7.37 6.36 -1.18
N LYS A 99 7.13 6.87 -2.38
CA LYS A 99 7.64 6.26 -3.62
C LYS A 99 9.16 6.24 -3.66
N ALA A 100 9.83 7.16 -2.97
CA ALA A 100 11.28 7.18 -2.92
C ALA A 100 11.88 5.92 -2.29
N ASN A 101 11.08 5.14 -1.57
CA ASN A 101 11.50 3.90 -0.93
C ASN A 101 11.23 2.67 -1.78
N ILE A 102 10.65 2.85 -2.96
CA ILE A 102 10.27 1.75 -3.84
C ILE A 102 11.33 1.56 -4.90
N ASP A 103 11.85 0.32 -5.01
CA ASP A 103 12.86 0.00 -6.00
C ASP A 103 12.30 0.16 -7.42
N GLU A 104 13.15 0.63 -8.32
CA GLU A 104 12.74 0.89 -9.71
C GLU A 104 12.32 -0.34 -10.49
N SER A 105 12.64 -1.54 -10.00
CA SER A 105 12.17 -2.78 -10.63
C SER A 105 10.66 -2.95 -10.51
N ASN A 106 10.03 -2.21 -9.60
CA ASN A 106 8.58 -2.28 -9.40
C ASN A 106 7.86 -1.30 -10.32
N THR A 107 6.62 -1.64 -10.67
CA THR A 107 5.78 -0.79 -11.51
C THR A 107 4.68 -0.19 -10.64
N MET A 108 4.57 1.13 -10.64
CA MET A 108 3.47 1.81 -9.94
C MET A 108 2.23 1.78 -10.82
N ILE A 109 1.16 1.14 -10.35
CA ILE A 109 -0.09 1.04 -11.10
C ILE A 109 -1.16 2.03 -10.62
N GLY A 110 -0.93 2.70 -9.51
CA GLY A 110 -1.84 3.73 -9.03
C GLY A 110 -1.57 4.11 -7.60
N ALA A 111 -2.27 5.14 -7.14
CA ALA A 111 -2.16 5.61 -5.77
C ALA A 111 -3.43 6.35 -5.35
N TYR A 112 -3.75 6.29 -4.06
CA TYR A 112 -4.92 6.94 -3.49
C TYR A 112 -4.61 7.43 -2.08
N MET A 113 -5.05 8.63 -1.77
CA MET A 113 -4.91 9.20 -0.43
C MET A 113 -6.26 9.72 0.05
N CYS A 114 -6.54 9.55 1.33
CA CYS A 114 -7.70 10.17 1.96
C CYS A 114 -7.38 10.57 3.40
N GLN A 115 -8.28 11.33 3.96
CA GLN A 115 -8.14 11.84 5.31
C GLN A 115 -8.73 10.87 6.35
#